data_300189899b597317017b0c12e5afea60
#
_entry.id   300189899b597317017b0c12e5afea60
#
_cell.length_a   1.000
_cell.length_b   1.000
_cell.length_c   1.000
_cell.angle_alpha   90.00
_cell.angle_beta   90.00
_cell.angle_gamma   90.00
#
_symmetry.space_group_name_H-M   'P 1'
#
loop_
_entity.id
_entity.type
_entity.pdbx_description
1 polymer ?
#
loop_
_entity_poly.entity_id
_entity_poly.type
_entity_poly.pdbx_seq_one_letter_code
_entity_poly.pdbx_strand_id
1 'polypeptide(L)' 'MPTPLPYERQEDFIQRCIPELIEKEGRDKPQATAVCYQIWNKK' A
#
# COMPACT_ATOMS: atom_id res chain seq x y z
N MET A 1 0.75 -9.70 -1.56
CA MET A 1 0.95 -8.29 -1.22
C MET A 1 0.75 -7.42 -2.45
N PRO A 2 0.12 -6.25 -2.31
CA PRO A 2 0.01 -5.36 -3.45
C PRO A 2 1.39 -4.82 -3.85
N THR A 3 1.58 -4.66 -5.14
CA THR A 3 2.84 -4.15 -5.67
C THR A 3 2.55 -2.95 -6.57
N PRO A 4 3.46 -1.94 -6.61
CA PRO A 4 3.27 -0.79 -7.47
C PRO A 4 3.37 -1.18 -8.95
N LEU A 5 2.51 -0.59 -9.76
CA LEU A 5 2.60 -0.77 -11.21
C LEU A 5 3.64 0.20 -11.78
N PRO A 6 4.25 -0.13 -12.93
CA PRO A 6 5.35 0.70 -13.45
C PRO A 6 4.97 2.13 -13.78
N TYR A 7 3.70 2.40 -14.04
CA TYR A 7 3.23 3.75 -14.37
C TYR A 7 2.31 4.31 -13.29
N GLU A 8 2.27 3.69 -12.12
CA GLU A 8 1.38 4.11 -11.04
C GLU A 8 2.07 5.16 -10.17
N ARG A 9 1.33 6.18 -9.78
CA ARG A 9 1.85 7.21 -8.88
C ARG A 9 1.82 6.72 -7.44
N GLN A 10 2.66 7.34 -6.60
CA GLN A 10 2.71 6.99 -5.19
C GLN A 10 1.34 7.11 -4.53
N GLU A 11 0.67 8.24 -4.73
CA GLU A 11 -0.63 8.44 -4.08
C GLU A 11 -1.68 7.45 -4.57
N ASP A 12 -1.65 7.11 -5.85
CA ASP A 12 -2.58 6.13 -6.39
C ASP A 12 -2.34 4.76 -5.80
N PHE A 13 -1.08 4.37 -5.71
CA PHE A 13 -0.72 3.09 -5.11
C PHE A 13 -1.11 3.04 -3.64
N ILE A 14 -0.80 4.10 -2.88
CA ILE A 14 -1.11 4.12 -1.46
C ILE A 14 -2.61 4.03 -1.21
N GLN A 15 -3.40 4.76 -1.99
CA GLN A 15 -4.86 4.72 -1.83
C GLN A 15 -5.44 3.34 -2.12
N ARG A 16 -4.84 2.60 -3.02
CA ARG A 16 -5.25 1.25 -3.35
C ARG A 16 -4.75 0.24 -2.31
N CYS A 17 -3.53 0.46 -1.86
CA CYS A 17 -2.84 -0.47 -0.97
C CYS A 17 -3.45 -0.51 0.44
N ILE A 18 -3.77 0.66 0.98
CA ILE A 18 -4.25 0.75 2.36
C ILE A 18 -5.51 -0.10 2.60
N PRO A 19 -6.60 0.08 1.82
CA PRO A 19 -7.80 -0.73 2.06
C PRO A 19 -7.56 -2.21 1.81
N GLU A 20 -6.67 -2.54 0.89
CA GLU A 20 -6.38 -3.93 0.62
C GLU A 20 -5.70 -4.60 1.81
N LEU A 21 -4.75 -3.92 2.43
CA LEU A 21 -4.09 -4.49 3.61
C LEU A 21 -5.02 -4.58 4.81
N ILE A 22 -5.88 -3.59 4.99
CA ILE A 22 -6.85 -3.62 6.09
C ILE A 22 -7.78 -4.81 5.92
N GLU A 23 -8.27 -5.04 4.72
CA GLU A 23 -9.25 -6.08 4.47
C GLU A 23 -8.62 -7.47 4.47
N LYS A 24 -7.47 -7.62 3.81
CA LYS A 24 -6.88 -8.94 3.62
C LYS A 24 -5.94 -9.36 4.74
N GLU A 25 -5.28 -8.42 5.38
CA GLU A 25 -4.30 -8.74 6.41
C GLU A 25 -4.71 -8.26 7.80
N GLY A 26 -5.85 -7.61 7.91
CA GLY A 26 -6.36 -7.17 9.19
C GLY A 26 -5.52 -6.09 9.87
N ARG A 27 -4.78 -5.30 9.10
CA ARG A 27 -3.94 -4.26 9.68
C ARG A 27 -4.75 -3.01 9.96
N ASP A 28 -4.31 -2.23 10.94
CA ASP A 28 -4.89 -0.93 11.21
C ASP A 28 -4.49 0.06 10.12
N LYS A 29 -5.28 1.12 9.96
CA LYS A 29 -5.01 2.10 8.93
C LYS A 29 -3.60 2.71 9.05
N PRO A 30 -3.14 3.15 10.23
CA PRO A 30 -1.78 3.70 10.33
C PRO A 30 -0.71 2.67 9.95
N GLN A 31 -0.91 1.43 10.34
CA GLN A 31 0.05 0.38 10.04
C GLN A 31 0.03 0.05 8.55
N ALA A 32 -1.16 -0.04 7.97
CA ALA A 32 -1.28 -0.30 6.54
C ALA A 32 -0.60 0.80 5.73
N THR A 33 -0.76 2.05 6.15
CA THR A 33 -0.12 3.18 5.48
C THR A 33 1.40 3.04 5.51
N ALA A 34 1.96 2.71 6.65
CA ALA A 34 3.41 2.55 6.79
C ALA A 34 3.93 1.44 5.88
N VAL A 35 3.24 0.31 5.86
CA VAL A 35 3.63 -0.81 5.02
C VAL A 35 3.56 -0.44 3.54
N CYS A 36 2.50 0.26 3.14
CA CYS A 36 2.35 0.67 1.75
C CYS A 36 3.48 1.58 1.30
N TYR A 37 3.89 2.52 2.15
CA TYR A 37 5.03 3.39 1.81
C TYR A 37 6.32 2.61 1.71
N GLN A 38 6.51 1.62 2.56
CA GLN A 38 7.70 0.77 2.47
C GLN A 38 7.75 0.00 1.16
N ILE A 39 6.62 -0.54 0.74
CA ILE A 39 6.56 -1.26 -0.54
C ILE A 39 6.88 -0.31 -1.69
N TRP A 40 6.34 0.89 -1.66
CA TRP A 40 6.60 1.87 -2.69
C TRP A 40 8.08 2.21 -2.78
N ASN A 41 8.72 2.41 -1.64
CA ASN A 41 10.14 2.78 -1.62
C ASN A 41 11.06 1.68 -2.10
N LYS A 42 10.60 0.44 -2.07
CA LYS A 42 11.42 -0.71 -2.47
C LYS A 42 11.26 -1.11 -3.93
N LYS A 43 10.39 -0.45 -4.64
CA LYS A 43 10.10 -0.84 -6.02
C LYS A 43 11.27 -0.54 -6.96
#